data_768569bff353677171068cc597a06f7e
#
_entry.id   768569bff353677171068cc597a06f7e
#
_cell.length_a   1.000
_cell.length_b   1.000
_cell.length_c   1.000
_cell.angle_alpha   90.00
_cell.angle_beta   90.00
_cell.angle_gamma   90.00
#
_symmetry.space_group_name_H-M   'P 1'
#
loop_
_entity.id
_entity.type
_entity.pdbx_description
1 polymer ?
#
loop_
_entity_poly.entity_id
_entity_poly.type
_entity_poly.pdbx_seq_one_letter_code
_entity_poly.pdbx_strand_id
1 'polypeptide(L)'
;SLERLQRASSYAEDKGIHLLLENMNREPEDAEVNYLGYTLEECLFYFENLRSANLHWTFTINHATLVPEGIDGFLDTFGIDRMREVRVADNLGDKEHHMFPGEGSIDFRSLFSRLEGMGYTGHYTNGFGTLDDMIRGRDYLVAEARAAGVPSAQ
;
A
#
# COMPACT_ATOMS: atom_id res chain seq x y z
N SER A 1 -9.67 -16.76 -9.46
CA SER A 1 -8.50 -15.85 -9.40
C SER A 1 -7.27 -16.52 -8.79
N LEU A 2 -7.38 -17.25 -7.67
CA LEU A 2 -6.25 -17.88 -6.96
C LEU A 2 -5.36 -18.74 -7.88
N GLU A 3 -5.93 -19.62 -8.69
CA GLU A 3 -5.18 -20.47 -9.62
C GLU A 3 -4.34 -19.66 -10.63
N ARG A 4 -4.91 -18.55 -11.13
CA ARG A 4 -4.16 -17.67 -12.07
C ARG A 4 -3.00 -16.97 -11.39
N LEU A 5 -3.21 -16.48 -10.17
CA LEU A 5 -2.15 -15.87 -9.36
C LEU A 5 -1.08 -16.88 -8.97
N GLN A 6 -1.45 -18.12 -8.64
CA GLN A 6 -0.51 -19.20 -8.39
C GLN A 6 0.38 -19.48 -9.59
N ARG A 7 -0.20 -19.57 -10.79
CA ARG A 7 0.56 -19.76 -12.03
C ARG A 7 1.49 -18.59 -12.32
N ALA A 8 1.00 -17.35 -12.14
CA ALA A 8 1.83 -16.16 -12.33
C ALA A 8 2.99 -16.11 -11.33
N SER A 9 2.73 -16.44 -10.06
CA SER A 9 3.77 -16.49 -9.02
C SER A 9 4.83 -17.54 -9.32
N SER A 10 4.42 -18.75 -9.73
CA SER A 10 5.37 -19.80 -10.12
C SER A 10 6.21 -19.40 -11.32
N TYR A 11 5.59 -18.80 -12.34
CA TYR A 11 6.32 -18.31 -13.51
C TYR A 11 7.31 -17.19 -13.15
N ALA A 12 6.92 -16.26 -12.30
CA ALA A 12 7.78 -15.19 -11.82
C ALA A 12 8.96 -15.73 -11.01
N GLU A 13 8.73 -16.72 -10.16
CA GLU A 13 9.77 -17.40 -9.38
C GLU A 13 10.79 -18.07 -10.30
N ASP A 14 10.36 -18.81 -11.32
CA ASP A 14 11.23 -19.43 -12.34
C ASP A 14 12.08 -18.41 -13.10
N LYS A 15 11.62 -17.16 -13.21
CA LYS A 15 12.31 -16.07 -13.89
C LYS A 15 13.09 -15.13 -12.97
N GLY A 16 13.08 -15.37 -11.67
CA GLY A 16 13.68 -14.49 -10.67
C GLY A 16 13.02 -13.11 -10.61
N ILE A 17 11.73 -13.01 -10.97
CA ILE A 17 10.95 -11.77 -10.94
C ILE A 17 10.16 -11.71 -9.65
N HIS A 18 10.21 -10.58 -8.96
CA HIS A 18 9.35 -10.32 -7.81
C HIS A 18 7.98 -9.81 -8.25
N LEU A 19 6.93 -10.40 -7.73
CA LEU A 19 5.56 -9.90 -7.87
C LEU A 19 5.14 -9.22 -6.56
N LEU A 20 4.42 -8.13 -6.68
CA LEU A 20 3.83 -7.43 -5.55
C LEU A 20 2.31 -7.51 -5.67
N LEU A 21 1.67 -8.14 -4.69
CA LEU A 21 0.21 -8.14 -4.57
C LEU A 21 -0.20 -6.87 -3.84
N GLU A 22 -1.14 -6.15 -4.42
CA GLU A 22 -1.65 -4.89 -3.88
C GLU A 22 -3.00 -5.10 -3.18
N ASN A 23 -3.22 -4.42 -2.04
CA ASN A 23 -4.56 -4.25 -1.51
C ASN A 23 -5.30 -3.22 -2.37
N MET A 24 -6.40 -3.66 -3.01
CA MET A 24 -7.15 -2.85 -3.94
C MET A 24 -8.10 -1.88 -3.23
N ASN A 25 -8.57 -0.89 -3.96
CA ASN A 25 -9.59 0.04 -3.46
C ASN A 25 -10.98 -0.62 -3.39
N ARG A 26 -11.77 -0.17 -2.43
CA ARG A 26 -13.20 -0.46 -2.38
C ARG A 26 -13.93 0.41 -3.40
N GLU A 27 -14.67 -0.22 -4.29
CA GLU A 27 -15.57 0.49 -5.20
C GLU A 27 -16.85 0.93 -4.49
N PRO A 28 -17.57 1.94 -5.00
CA PRO A 28 -18.90 2.30 -4.53
C PRO A 28 -19.87 1.11 -4.57
N GLU A 29 -20.89 1.12 -3.70
CA GLU A 29 -21.85 0.01 -3.56
C GLU A 29 -22.66 -0.27 -4.83
N ASP A 30 -22.82 0.71 -5.71
CA ASP A 30 -23.51 0.63 -6.98
C ASP A 30 -22.59 0.31 -8.18
N ALA A 31 -21.32 0.03 -7.93
CA ALA A 31 -20.39 -0.35 -8.99
C ALA A 31 -20.75 -1.71 -9.61
N GLU A 32 -20.73 -1.79 -10.94
CA GLU A 32 -20.96 -3.06 -11.65
C GLU A 32 -19.88 -4.11 -11.41
N VAL A 33 -18.66 -3.67 -11.07
CA VAL A 33 -17.49 -4.53 -10.87
C VAL A 33 -16.74 -4.06 -9.63
N ASN A 34 -16.41 -5.02 -8.78
CA ASN A 34 -15.55 -4.78 -7.63
C ASN A 34 -14.19 -5.45 -7.83
N TYR A 35 -13.13 -4.83 -7.36
CA TYR A 35 -11.82 -5.45 -7.29
C TYR A 35 -11.81 -6.55 -6.24
N LEU A 36 -11.01 -7.60 -6.47
CA LEU A 36 -10.69 -8.60 -5.46
C LEU A 36 -9.46 -8.15 -4.67
N GLY A 37 -9.45 -8.45 -3.39
CA GLY A 37 -8.33 -8.07 -2.52
C GLY A 37 -8.44 -6.63 -2.01
N TYR A 38 -9.66 -6.11 -1.84
CA TYR A 38 -9.87 -4.81 -1.21
C TYR A 38 -10.13 -4.93 0.30
N THR A 39 -10.70 -6.04 0.78
CA THR A 39 -10.85 -6.27 2.22
C THR A 39 -9.61 -6.90 2.83
N LEU A 40 -9.43 -6.70 4.14
CA LEU A 40 -8.38 -7.37 4.90
C LEU A 40 -8.47 -8.89 4.78
N GLU A 41 -9.69 -9.45 4.88
CA GLU A 41 -9.96 -10.89 4.79
C GLU A 41 -9.55 -11.47 3.42
N GLU A 42 -9.90 -10.79 2.32
CA GLU A 42 -9.51 -11.23 0.98
C GLU A 42 -8.00 -11.16 0.77
N CYS A 43 -7.35 -10.10 1.23
CA CYS A 43 -5.89 -9.99 1.20
C CYS A 43 -5.24 -11.13 1.98
N LEU A 44 -5.72 -11.40 3.19
CA LEU A 44 -5.23 -12.49 4.03
C LEU A 44 -5.40 -13.85 3.33
N PHE A 45 -6.57 -14.10 2.73
CA PHE A 45 -6.83 -15.30 1.94
C PHE A 45 -5.78 -15.50 0.84
N TYR A 46 -5.44 -14.46 0.07
CA TYR A 46 -4.43 -14.56 -0.97
C TYR A 46 -3.04 -14.83 -0.39
N PHE A 47 -2.64 -14.13 0.65
CA PHE A 47 -1.32 -14.30 1.26
C PHE A 47 -1.13 -15.65 1.94
N GLU A 48 -2.18 -16.25 2.47
CA GLU A 48 -2.12 -17.59 3.06
C GLU A 48 -2.06 -18.71 2.01
N ASN A 49 -2.69 -18.48 0.85
CA ASN A 49 -2.78 -19.49 -0.21
C ASN A 49 -1.73 -19.36 -1.31
N LEU A 50 -1.03 -18.21 -1.41
CA LEU A 50 0.03 -17.95 -2.37
C LEU A 50 1.40 -17.96 -1.68
N ARG A 51 2.08 -19.10 -1.75
CA ARG A 51 3.35 -19.35 -1.02
C ARG A 51 4.54 -19.34 -1.98
N SER A 52 4.81 -18.21 -2.60
CA SER A 52 6.04 -18.01 -3.38
C SER A 52 7.00 -17.09 -2.63
N ALA A 53 8.28 -17.42 -2.65
CA ALA A 53 9.35 -16.56 -2.11
C ALA A 53 9.47 -15.23 -2.87
N ASN A 54 8.97 -15.20 -4.13
CA ASN A 54 9.00 -14.02 -4.97
C ASN A 54 7.67 -13.22 -4.96
N LEU A 55 6.70 -13.63 -4.16
CA LEU A 55 5.47 -12.88 -3.96
C LEU A 55 5.56 -12.00 -2.72
N HIS A 56 5.52 -10.71 -2.92
CA HIS A 56 5.59 -9.68 -1.89
C HIS A 56 4.31 -8.85 -1.85
N TRP A 57 4.29 -7.85 -1.00
CA TRP A 57 3.15 -6.96 -0.82
C TRP A 57 3.52 -5.52 -1.20
N THR A 58 2.63 -4.89 -1.98
CA THR A 58 2.53 -3.45 -2.13
C THR A 58 1.39 -2.96 -1.26
N PHE A 59 1.68 -2.17 -0.26
CA PHE A 59 0.69 -1.59 0.62
C PHE A 59 0.25 -0.22 0.12
N THR A 60 -0.97 -0.13 -0.41
CA THR A 60 -1.57 1.13 -0.86
C THR A 60 -2.42 1.69 0.27
N ILE A 61 -1.91 2.75 0.89
CA ILE A 61 -2.45 3.27 2.17
C ILE A 61 -3.82 3.93 2.00
N ASN A 62 -4.04 4.66 0.92
CA ASN A 62 -5.34 5.28 0.64
C ASN A 62 -6.43 4.24 0.38
N HIS A 63 -6.12 3.07 -0.18
CA HIS A 63 -7.08 1.98 -0.31
C HIS A 63 -7.46 1.39 1.06
N ALA A 64 -6.51 1.26 1.96
CA ALA A 64 -6.76 0.75 3.30
C ALA A 64 -7.70 1.64 4.12
N THR A 65 -7.75 2.96 3.85
CA THR A 65 -8.69 3.87 4.53
C THR A 65 -10.16 3.65 4.15
N LEU A 66 -10.43 2.89 3.09
CA LEU A 66 -11.77 2.62 2.58
C LEU A 66 -12.45 1.40 3.24
N VAL A 67 -11.76 0.72 4.14
CA VAL A 67 -12.27 -0.43 4.87
C VAL A 67 -12.17 -0.18 6.38
N PRO A 68 -13.04 -0.83 7.20
CA PRO A 68 -13.13 -0.54 8.62
C PRO A 68 -11.82 -0.74 9.41
N GLU A 69 -11.00 -1.67 9.00
CA GLU A 69 -9.74 -2.01 9.67
C GLU A 69 -8.68 -0.92 9.48
N GLY A 70 -8.78 -0.15 8.41
CA GLY A 70 -7.90 0.97 8.12
C GLY A 70 -6.43 0.57 7.96
N ILE A 71 -5.57 1.58 7.88
CA ILE A 71 -4.11 1.39 7.77
C ILE A 71 -3.58 0.51 8.90
N ASP A 72 -4.03 0.77 10.12
CA ASP A 72 -3.55 0.07 11.30
C ASP A 72 -3.88 -1.41 11.29
N GLY A 73 -5.11 -1.79 10.91
CA GLY A 73 -5.50 -3.18 10.83
C GLY A 73 -4.70 -3.97 9.79
N PHE A 74 -4.37 -3.36 8.64
CA PHE A 74 -3.48 -3.99 7.66
C PHE A 74 -2.06 -4.17 8.20
N LEU A 75 -1.49 -3.17 8.83
CA LEU A 75 -0.14 -3.25 9.39
C LEU A 75 -0.05 -4.24 10.56
N ASP A 76 -1.07 -4.31 11.42
CA ASP A 76 -1.14 -5.29 12.51
C ASP A 76 -1.24 -6.74 12.00
N THR A 77 -1.96 -6.93 10.89
CA THR A 77 -2.21 -8.27 10.33
C THR A 77 -1.04 -8.80 9.51
N PHE A 78 -0.48 -7.96 8.63
CA PHE A 78 0.54 -8.41 7.66
C PHE A 78 1.97 -8.11 8.08
N GLY A 79 2.16 -7.14 8.97
CA GLY A 79 3.51 -6.67 9.30
C GLY A 79 4.25 -6.13 8.07
N ILE A 80 5.58 -6.21 8.11
CA ILE A 80 6.44 -5.68 7.05
C ILE A 80 7.27 -6.75 6.31
N ASP A 81 7.25 -7.99 6.74
CA ASP A 81 8.16 -9.04 6.25
C ASP A 81 8.09 -9.24 4.74
N ARG A 82 6.87 -9.16 4.18
CA ARG A 82 6.62 -9.28 2.73
C ARG A 82 6.44 -7.94 2.05
N MET A 83 6.40 -6.83 2.79
CA MET A 83 6.18 -5.48 2.24
C MET A 83 7.43 -4.97 1.54
N ARG A 84 7.31 -4.64 0.26
CA ARG A 84 8.41 -4.06 -0.53
C ARG A 84 8.15 -2.63 -0.96
N GLU A 85 6.90 -2.24 -1.02
CA GLU A 85 6.46 -0.93 -1.48
C GLU A 85 5.30 -0.45 -0.62
N VAL A 86 5.32 0.83 -0.28
CA VAL A 86 4.18 1.57 0.27
C VAL A 86 3.77 2.62 -0.76
N ARG A 87 2.57 2.51 -1.29
CA ARG A 87 2.00 3.50 -2.20
C ARG A 87 1.27 4.58 -1.43
N VAL A 88 1.59 5.81 -1.76
CA VAL A 88 1.14 6.99 -1.04
C VAL A 88 0.35 7.92 -1.95
N ALA A 89 -0.92 8.09 -1.64
CA ALA A 89 -1.79 9.18 -2.04
C ALA A 89 -2.68 9.50 -0.85
N ASP A 90 -3.30 10.66 -0.82
CA ASP A 90 -4.22 11.00 0.27
C ASP A 90 -5.66 10.65 -0.09
N ASN A 91 -6.52 10.57 0.92
CA ASN A 91 -7.90 10.14 0.81
C ASN A 91 -8.73 10.75 1.95
N LEU A 92 -10.05 10.85 1.74
CA LEU A 92 -11.00 11.28 2.76
C LEU A 92 -11.67 10.10 3.50
N GLY A 93 -11.43 8.85 3.07
CA GLY A 93 -11.98 7.66 3.67
C GLY A 93 -13.39 7.29 3.22
N ASP A 94 -13.95 7.99 2.24
CA ASP A 94 -15.30 7.75 1.70
C ASP A 94 -15.29 6.93 0.40
N LYS A 95 -14.42 7.28 -0.53
CA LYS A 95 -14.22 6.61 -1.82
C LYS A 95 -12.78 6.78 -2.29
N GLU A 96 -12.44 6.12 -3.39
CA GLU A 96 -11.12 6.27 -3.98
C GLU A 96 -10.88 7.71 -4.46
N HIS A 97 -9.89 8.34 -3.85
CA HIS A 97 -9.33 9.62 -4.24
C HIS A 97 -7.80 9.47 -4.36
N HIS A 98 -7.22 10.01 -5.38
CA HIS A 98 -5.78 10.17 -5.49
C HIS A 98 -5.42 11.62 -5.22
N MET A 99 -5.62 12.05 -3.95
CA MET A 99 -5.38 13.42 -3.54
C MET A 99 -3.89 13.66 -3.27
N PHE A 100 -3.52 14.93 -3.35
CA PHE A 100 -2.20 15.38 -2.94
C PHE A 100 -2.01 15.07 -1.43
N PRO A 101 -0.86 14.48 -1.01
CA PRO A 101 -0.59 14.22 0.39
C PRO A 101 -0.70 15.48 1.26
N GLY A 102 -1.54 15.41 2.29
CA GLY A 102 -1.87 16.53 3.17
C GLY A 102 -3.17 17.27 2.81
N GLU A 103 -3.86 16.91 1.72
CA GLU A 103 -5.18 17.46 1.37
C GLU A 103 -6.34 16.55 1.82
N GLY A 104 -6.06 15.33 2.28
CA GLY A 104 -7.03 14.38 2.81
C GLY A 104 -6.97 14.23 4.33
N SER A 105 -7.23 13.01 4.79
CA SER A 105 -7.33 12.68 6.21
C SER A 105 -6.22 11.78 6.74
N ILE A 106 -5.27 11.38 5.90
CA ILE A 106 -4.20 10.46 6.30
C ILE A 106 -3.12 11.20 7.10
N ASP A 107 -2.87 10.74 8.33
CA ASP A 107 -1.75 11.23 9.14
C ASP A 107 -0.44 10.56 8.71
N PHE A 108 0.23 11.17 7.75
CA PHE A 108 1.50 10.68 7.21
C PHE A 108 2.61 10.63 8.24
N ARG A 109 2.61 11.54 9.21
CA ARG A 109 3.63 11.56 10.27
C ARG A 109 3.50 10.34 11.18
N SER A 110 2.28 10.03 11.61
CA SER A 110 2.01 8.81 12.38
C SER A 110 2.32 7.56 11.58
N LEU A 111 1.96 7.52 10.29
CA LEU A 111 2.29 6.41 9.40
C LEU A 111 3.80 6.17 9.31
N PHE A 112 4.60 7.21 9.03
CA PHE A 112 6.06 7.08 8.94
C PHE A 112 6.68 6.66 10.26
N SER A 113 6.24 7.25 11.39
CA SER A 113 6.71 6.86 12.71
C SER A 113 6.44 5.38 13.00
N ARG A 114 5.26 4.88 12.60
CA ARG A 114 4.89 3.49 12.78
C ARG A 114 5.71 2.55 11.90
N LEU A 115 5.84 2.83 10.61
CA LEU A 115 6.64 2.01 9.68
C LEU A 115 8.11 1.97 10.08
N GLU A 116 8.68 3.09 10.52
CA GLU A 116 10.04 3.16 11.07
C GLU A 116 10.16 2.30 12.33
N GLY A 117 9.20 2.40 13.25
CA GLY A 117 9.14 1.57 14.47
C GLY A 117 9.04 0.07 14.18
N MET A 118 8.46 -0.31 13.06
CA MET A 118 8.40 -1.70 12.56
C MET A 118 9.69 -2.12 11.83
N GLY A 119 10.59 -1.20 11.53
CA GLY A 119 11.83 -1.46 10.79
C GLY A 119 11.66 -1.55 9.27
N TYR A 120 10.67 -0.87 8.69
CA TYR A 120 10.45 -0.88 7.25
C TYR A 120 11.59 -0.19 6.51
N THR A 121 12.14 -0.86 5.48
CA THR A 121 13.27 -0.37 4.65
C THR A 121 12.96 -0.37 3.16
N GLY A 122 11.69 -0.56 2.79
CA GLY A 122 11.26 -0.60 1.40
C GLY A 122 11.06 0.79 0.78
N HIS A 123 10.38 0.82 -0.35
CA HIS A 123 10.16 2.05 -1.11
C HIS A 123 8.83 2.70 -0.76
N TYR A 124 8.81 4.05 -0.83
CA TYR A 124 7.60 4.85 -0.84
C TYR A 124 7.38 5.40 -2.25
N THR A 125 6.24 5.09 -2.85
CA THR A 125 5.90 5.52 -4.20
C THR A 125 4.68 6.42 -4.15
N ASN A 126 4.80 7.65 -4.62
CA ASN A 126 3.66 8.52 -4.83
C ASN A 126 3.29 8.55 -6.32
N GLY A 127 2.01 8.49 -6.64
CA GLY A 127 1.53 8.44 -8.01
C GLY A 127 0.18 9.13 -8.16
N PHE A 128 0.17 10.46 -8.20
CA PHE A 128 -1.05 11.25 -8.38
C PHE A 128 -0.72 12.54 -9.15
N GLY A 129 -1.72 13.08 -9.86
CA GLY A 129 -1.59 14.34 -10.57
C GLY A 129 -0.53 14.35 -11.67
N THR A 130 0.10 15.49 -11.86
CA THR A 130 1.18 15.72 -12.80
C THR A 130 2.56 15.38 -12.22
N LEU A 131 3.60 15.38 -13.05
CA LEU A 131 4.97 15.21 -12.55
C LEU A 131 5.37 16.28 -11.52
N ASP A 132 4.94 17.50 -11.71
CA ASP A 132 5.19 18.59 -10.74
C ASP A 132 4.46 18.34 -9.42
N ASP A 133 3.24 17.79 -9.47
CA ASP A 133 2.51 17.38 -8.26
C ASP A 133 3.23 16.24 -7.54
N MET A 134 3.76 15.26 -8.26
CA MET A 134 4.53 14.17 -7.67
C MET A 134 5.82 14.68 -7.00
N ILE A 135 6.52 15.64 -7.62
CA ILE A 135 7.72 16.25 -7.02
C ILE A 135 7.36 16.99 -5.73
N ARG A 136 6.31 17.83 -5.76
CA ARG A 136 5.84 18.57 -4.59
C ARG A 136 5.36 17.61 -3.48
N GLY A 137 4.64 16.54 -3.86
CA GLY A 137 4.17 15.51 -2.94
C GLY A 137 5.31 14.77 -2.26
N ARG A 138 6.35 14.42 -3.01
CA ARG A 138 7.58 13.86 -2.44
C ARG A 138 8.19 14.80 -1.39
N ASP A 139 8.30 16.09 -1.71
CA ASP A 139 8.92 17.05 -0.81
C ASP A 139 8.10 17.22 0.49
N TYR A 140 6.76 17.20 0.39
CA TYR A 140 5.85 17.18 1.54
C TYR A 140 6.05 15.92 2.39
N LEU A 141 6.02 14.73 1.77
CA LEU A 141 6.18 13.45 2.45
C LEU A 141 7.53 13.34 3.15
N VAL A 142 8.61 13.82 2.51
CA VAL A 142 9.94 13.89 3.13
C VAL A 142 9.95 14.81 4.34
N ALA A 143 9.24 15.93 4.29
CA ALA A 143 9.12 16.84 5.43
C ALA A 143 8.38 16.18 6.61
N GLU A 144 7.28 15.46 6.34
CA GLU A 144 6.53 14.72 7.36
C GLU A 144 7.34 13.55 7.95
N ALA A 145 8.07 12.80 7.14
CA ALA A 145 8.96 11.75 7.60
C ALA A 145 10.07 12.29 8.53
N ARG A 146 10.69 13.41 8.16
CA ARG A 146 11.68 14.09 9.02
C ARG A 146 11.07 14.57 10.34
N ALA A 147 9.86 15.12 10.30
CA ALA A 147 9.15 15.54 11.50
C ALA A 147 8.76 14.36 12.41
N ALA A 148 8.60 13.16 11.84
CA ALA A 148 8.44 11.90 12.56
C ALA A 148 9.75 11.33 13.11
N GLY A 149 10.90 11.93 12.82
CA GLY A 149 12.22 11.44 13.24
C GLY A 149 12.79 10.33 12.35
N VAL A 150 12.19 10.09 11.18
CA VAL A 150 12.66 9.07 10.23
C VAL A 150 13.89 9.59 9.49
N PRO A 151 15.01 8.83 9.46
CA PRO A 151 16.18 9.23 8.71
C PRO A 151 15.87 9.28 7.20
N SER A 152 16.03 10.43 6.58
CA SER A 152 15.92 10.52 5.12
C SER A 152 17.21 10.04 4.48
N ALA A 153 17.14 9.13 3.51
CA ALA A 153 18.27 8.84 2.65
C ALA A 153 18.74 10.15 1.97
N GLN A 154 20.05 10.34 1.97
CA GLN A 154 20.71 11.47 1.30
C GLN A 154 20.77 11.23 -0.21
#